data_6c8c418c53235d62a1a608f3d0a55667
#
_entry.id   6c8c418c53235d62a1a608f3d0a55667
#
_cell.length_a   1.000
_cell.length_b   1.000
_cell.length_c   1.000
_cell.angle_alpha   90.00
_cell.angle_beta   90.00
_cell.angle_gamma   90.00
#
_symmetry.space_group_name_H-M   'P 1'
#
loop_
_entity.id
_entity.type
_entity.pdbx_description
1 polymer ?
#
loop_
_entity_poly.entity_id
_entity_poly.type
_entity_poly.pdbx_seq_one_letter_code
_entity_poly.pdbx_strand_id
1 'polypeptide(L)'
;MTCVTALRQTSPEHVTVCLEGGEEIRSTLGTVTELRLYNGRELDEERLSELRLVSGRSLAREKALQLVSQRQMSARELMRKLRDKGFDEQTADYCVNWITERGLLDEERYAAAIVRHYSAKGYGAGRLRQELQKRGISRELMDEALDGRPQDTEKLDSFVAARLKDPDDRDAVRKLSAALYRRGYSAEEIRGALARARAAYDYEE
;
A
#
# COMPACT_ATOMS: atom_id res chain seq x y z
N MET A 1 1.27 -42.12 4.69
CA MET A 1 2.45 -41.85 5.55
C MET A 1 3.62 -41.54 4.66
N THR A 2 4.41 -40.51 4.99
CA THR A 2 5.68 -40.16 4.31
C THR A 2 6.76 -39.91 5.35
N CYS A 3 8.03 -40.06 4.98
CA CYS A 3 9.13 -39.92 5.90
C CYS A 3 9.99 -38.69 5.56
N VAL A 4 10.49 -37.98 6.57
CA VAL A 4 11.48 -36.92 6.40
C VAL A 4 12.84 -37.56 6.10
N THR A 5 13.31 -37.44 4.88
CA THR A 5 14.59 -38.02 4.45
C THR A 5 15.79 -37.19 4.78
N ALA A 6 15.64 -35.86 4.73
CA ALA A 6 16.69 -34.91 5.08
C ALA A 6 16.15 -33.51 5.50
N LEU A 7 16.88 -32.86 6.37
CA LEU A 7 16.73 -31.47 6.69
C LEU A 7 17.96 -30.71 6.14
N ARG A 8 17.79 -29.99 5.03
CA ARG A 8 18.89 -29.22 4.39
C ARG A 8 18.80 -27.76 4.81
N GLN A 9 19.73 -27.31 5.60
CA GLN A 9 19.84 -25.89 5.94
C GLN A 9 20.28 -25.09 4.71
N THR A 10 19.50 -24.10 4.32
CA THR A 10 19.74 -23.23 3.14
C THR A 10 20.24 -21.86 3.54
N SER A 11 19.98 -21.43 4.78
CA SER A 11 20.51 -20.22 5.40
C SER A 11 20.46 -20.37 6.94
N PRO A 12 20.97 -19.41 7.73
CA PRO A 12 20.86 -19.49 9.21
C PRO A 12 19.45 -19.69 9.74
N GLU A 13 18.43 -19.23 9.02
CA GLU A 13 17.04 -19.25 9.47
C GLU A 13 16.14 -20.17 8.60
N HIS A 14 16.63 -20.67 7.46
CA HIS A 14 15.82 -21.43 6.53
C HIS A 14 16.34 -22.86 6.35
N VAL A 15 15.37 -23.77 6.24
CA VAL A 15 15.58 -25.20 6.06
C VAL A 15 14.68 -25.69 4.93
N THR A 16 15.17 -26.60 4.11
CA THR A 16 14.34 -27.39 3.20
C THR A 16 14.12 -28.77 3.81
N VAL A 17 12.87 -29.11 4.06
CA VAL A 17 12.44 -30.44 4.51
C VAL A 17 12.26 -31.30 3.27
N CYS A 18 13.11 -32.32 3.13
CA CYS A 18 13.00 -33.29 2.03
C CYS A 18 12.20 -34.49 2.51
N LEU A 19 11.22 -34.89 1.72
CA LEU A 19 10.33 -35.97 2.02
C LEU A 19 10.61 -37.19 1.10
N GLU A 20 10.21 -38.37 1.57
CA GLU A 20 10.16 -39.58 0.75
C GLU A 20 9.26 -39.30 -0.47
N GLY A 21 9.71 -39.71 -1.66
CA GLY A 21 9.01 -39.40 -2.92
C GLY A 21 9.51 -38.14 -3.60
N GLY A 22 10.49 -37.41 -3.00
CA GLY A 22 11.20 -36.27 -3.62
C GLY A 22 10.52 -34.95 -3.45
N GLU A 23 9.43 -34.82 -2.69
CA GLU A 23 8.84 -33.54 -2.35
C GLU A 23 9.77 -32.76 -1.43
N GLU A 24 9.91 -31.47 -1.69
CA GLU A 24 10.70 -30.53 -0.89
C GLU A 24 9.84 -29.38 -0.39
N ILE A 25 9.79 -29.20 0.94
CA ILE A 25 9.05 -28.12 1.58
C ILE A 25 10.04 -27.13 2.17
N ARG A 26 10.04 -25.90 1.65
CA ARG A 26 10.80 -24.79 2.24
C ARG A 26 10.16 -24.39 3.57
N SER A 27 10.96 -24.21 4.58
CA SER A 27 10.51 -23.94 5.94
C SER A 27 11.50 -23.04 6.69
N THR A 28 11.14 -22.61 7.88
CA THR A 28 12.04 -21.94 8.80
C THR A 28 12.58 -22.92 9.84
N LEU A 29 13.74 -22.60 10.42
CA LEU A 29 14.31 -23.40 11.52
C LEU A 29 13.34 -23.41 12.71
N GLY A 30 12.64 -22.30 12.99
CA GLY A 30 11.60 -22.23 14.01
C GLY A 30 10.48 -23.26 13.79
N THR A 31 9.98 -23.38 12.57
CA THR A 31 8.95 -24.37 12.23
C THR A 31 9.44 -25.80 12.40
N VAL A 32 10.68 -26.08 11.99
CA VAL A 32 11.28 -27.43 12.18
C VAL A 32 11.35 -27.80 13.65
N THR A 33 11.70 -26.82 14.50
CA THR A 33 11.75 -27.02 15.96
C THR A 33 10.36 -27.17 16.57
N GLU A 34 9.41 -26.33 16.19
CA GLU A 34 8.02 -26.34 16.66
C GLU A 34 7.34 -27.69 16.36
N LEU A 35 7.50 -28.18 15.14
CA LEU A 35 6.94 -29.45 14.70
C LEU A 35 7.81 -30.66 15.06
N ARG A 36 8.94 -30.45 15.74
CA ARG A 36 9.88 -31.49 16.16
C ARG A 36 10.29 -32.42 15.00
N LEU A 37 10.65 -31.82 13.86
CA LEU A 37 11.07 -32.55 12.69
C LEU A 37 12.54 -33.01 12.82
N TYR A 38 12.81 -34.23 12.38
CA TYR A 38 14.16 -34.78 12.31
C TYR A 38 14.22 -35.83 11.19
N ASN A 39 15.42 -36.19 10.76
CA ASN A 39 15.62 -37.20 9.73
C ASN A 39 15.08 -38.58 10.21
N GLY A 40 14.22 -39.18 9.41
CA GLY A 40 13.52 -40.42 9.76
C GLY A 40 12.16 -40.22 10.43
N ARG A 41 11.73 -38.96 10.65
CA ARG A 41 10.38 -38.68 11.18
C ARG A 41 9.32 -39.09 10.21
N GLU A 42 8.43 -39.96 10.63
CA GLU A 42 7.21 -40.33 9.88
C GLU A 42 6.13 -39.24 10.08
N LEU A 43 5.49 -38.89 9.00
CA LEU A 43 4.38 -37.95 8.95
C LEU A 43 3.16 -38.64 8.33
N ASP A 44 2.05 -38.57 9.04
CA ASP A 44 0.74 -38.87 8.46
C ASP A 44 0.26 -37.67 7.62
N GLU A 45 -0.90 -37.83 6.97
CA GLU A 45 -1.45 -36.80 6.09
C GLU A 45 -1.79 -35.49 6.84
N GLU A 46 -2.26 -35.61 8.07
CA GLU A 46 -2.59 -34.47 8.92
C GLU A 46 -1.34 -33.68 9.27
N ARG A 47 -0.29 -34.35 9.75
CA ARG A 47 1.00 -33.68 10.06
C ARG A 47 1.71 -33.15 8.84
N LEU A 48 1.57 -33.79 7.68
CA LEU A 48 2.11 -33.26 6.43
C LEU A 48 1.38 -31.98 6.01
N SER A 49 0.06 -31.97 6.14
CA SER A 49 -0.74 -30.78 5.89
C SER A 49 -0.41 -29.63 6.86
N GLU A 50 -0.23 -29.96 8.14
CA GLU A 50 0.23 -29.02 9.16
C GLU A 50 1.60 -28.44 8.80
N LEU A 51 2.56 -29.28 8.41
CA LEU A 51 3.89 -28.85 7.98
C LEU A 51 3.82 -27.87 6.81
N ARG A 52 3.04 -28.17 5.78
CA ARG A 52 2.86 -27.27 4.62
C ARG A 52 2.26 -25.93 5.05
N LEU A 53 1.22 -25.96 5.88
CA LEU A 53 0.52 -24.76 6.36
C LEU A 53 1.43 -23.88 7.24
N VAL A 54 2.05 -24.46 8.26
CA VAL A 54 2.90 -23.73 9.22
C VAL A 54 4.13 -23.17 8.51
N SER A 55 4.76 -23.95 7.62
CA SER A 55 5.90 -23.50 6.82
C SER A 55 5.51 -22.33 5.91
N GLY A 56 4.41 -22.44 5.19
CA GLY A 56 3.90 -21.37 4.33
C GLY A 56 3.65 -20.10 5.10
N ARG A 57 2.97 -20.18 6.26
CA ARG A 57 2.68 -19.05 7.14
C ARG A 57 3.94 -18.42 7.72
N SER A 58 4.94 -19.20 8.13
CA SER A 58 6.20 -18.69 8.67
C SER A 58 6.97 -17.91 7.63
N LEU A 59 7.15 -18.45 6.45
CA LEU A 59 7.83 -17.77 5.33
C LEU A 59 7.10 -16.52 4.87
N ALA A 60 5.76 -16.56 4.85
CA ALA A 60 4.94 -15.42 4.48
C ALA A 60 5.03 -14.30 5.54
N ARG A 61 5.07 -14.64 6.85
CA ARG A 61 5.28 -13.65 7.93
C ARG A 61 6.63 -12.95 7.82
N GLU A 62 7.70 -13.69 7.59
CA GLU A 62 9.02 -13.09 7.36
C GLU A 62 9.01 -12.13 6.17
N LYS A 63 8.39 -12.58 5.06
CA LYS A 63 8.26 -11.74 3.87
C LYS A 63 7.41 -10.50 4.13
N ALA A 64 6.31 -10.64 4.85
CA ALA A 64 5.46 -9.52 5.24
C ALA A 64 6.22 -8.51 6.08
N LEU A 65 6.92 -8.95 7.13
CA LEU A 65 7.78 -8.10 7.97
C LEU A 65 8.84 -7.37 7.15
N GLN A 66 9.52 -8.06 6.26
CA GLN A 66 10.49 -7.44 5.35
C GLN A 66 9.86 -6.36 4.49
N LEU A 67 8.65 -6.57 3.97
CA LEU A 67 7.97 -5.61 3.11
C LEU A 67 7.54 -4.36 3.88
N VAL A 68 6.94 -4.52 5.07
CA VAL A 68 6.46 -3.39 5.86
C VAL A 68 7.59 -2.58 6.50
N SER A 69 8.75 -3.22 6.77
CA SER A 69 9.94 -2.51 7.26
C SER A 69 10.60 -1.61 6.22
N GLN A 70 10.45 -1.91 4.93
CA GLN A 70 11.05 -1.13 3.85
C GLN A 70 10.29 0.16 3.56
N ARG A 71 8.96 0.13 3.60
CA ARG A 71 8.11 1.31 3.39
C ARG A 71 6.70 1.07 3.93
N GLN A 72 6.02 2.15 4.24
CA GLN A 72 4.59 2.11 4.53
C GLN A 72 3.79 1.59 3.31
N MET A 73 2.75 0.82 3.57
CA MET A 73 1.83 0.30 2.57
C MET A 73 0.48 -0.04 3.20
N SER A 74 -0.55 -0.21 2.37
CA SER A 74 -1.85 -0.68 2.82
C SER A 74 -1.88 -2.20 2.97
N ALA A 75 -2.87 -2.73 3.71
CA ALA A 75 -3.17 -4.16 3.80
C ALA A 75 -3.38 -4.76 2.40
N ARG A 76 -4.09 -4.05 1.52
CA ARG A 76 -4.33 -4.47 0.14
C ARG A 76 -3.05 -4.53 -0.69
N GLU A 77 -2.13 -3.58 -0.53
CA GLU A 77 -0.82 -3.62 -1.18
C GLU A 77 0.02 -4.79 -0.66
N LEU A 78 0.01 -5.04 0.66
CA LEU A 78 0.72 -6.16 1.28
C LEU A 78 0.17 -7.50 0.77
N MET A 79 -1.16 -7.67 0.78
CA MET A 79 -1.84 -8.85 0.24
C MET A 79 -1.38 -9.14 -1.20
N ARG A 80 -1.47 -8.14 -2.08
CA ARG A 80 -1.03 -8.29 -3.47
C ARG A 80 0.43 -8.71 -3.57
N LYS A 81 1.32 -8.06 -2.80
CA LYS A 81 2.75 -8.37 -2.83
C LYS A 81 3.08 -9.78 -2.34
N LEU A 82 2.36 -10.29 -1.35
CA LEU A 82 2.51 -11.67 -0.90
C LEU A 82 2.06 -12.65 -1.99
N ARG A 83 0.93 -12.40 -2.64
CA ARG A 83 0.46 -13.20 -3.77
C ARG A 83 1.43 -13.17 -4.95
N ASP A 84 1.98 -12.01 -5.29
CA ASP A 84 3.01 -11.86 -6.33
C ASP A 84 4.29 -12.63 -6.00
N LYS A 85 4.53 -12.98 -4.73
CA LYS A 85 5.64 -13.82 -4.26
C LYS A 85 5.30 -15.32 -4.23
N GLY A 86 4.09 -15.68 -4.66
CA GLY A 86 3.67 -17.09 -4.78
C GLY A 86 2.98 -17.65 -3.54
N PHE A 87 2.68 -16.82 -2.52
CA PHE A 87 1.85 -17.29 -1.41
C PHE A 87 0.38 -17.36 -1.86
N ASP A 88 -0.30 -18.42 -1.44
CA ASP A 88 -1.74 -18.57 -1.68
C ASP A 88 -2.56 -17.52 -0.93
N GLU A 89 -3.81 -17.36 -1.31
CA GLU A 89 -4.68 -16.33 -0.77
C GLU A 89 -4.91 -16.49 0.74
N GLN A 90 -5.11 -17.72 1.19
CA GLN A 90 -5.37 -18.00 2.62
C GLN A 90 -4.14 -17.69 3.48
N THR A 91 -2.95 -18.04 3.03
CA THR A 91 -1.68 -17.74 3.71
C THR A 91 -1.42 -16.24 3.70
N ALA A 92 -1.67 -15.56 2.59
CA ALA A 92 -1.50 -14.10 2.49
C ALA A 92 -2.48 -13.35 3.40
N ASP A 93 -3.76 -13.76 3.43
CA ASP A 93 -4.78 -13.18 4.32
C ASP A 93 -4.42 -13.36 5.79
N TYR A 94 -4.04 -14.57 6.18
CA TYR A 94 -3.54 -14.84 7.53
C TYR A 94 -2.39 -13.91 7.92
N CYS A 95 -1.44 -13.67 7.02
CA CYS A 95 -0.29 -12.82 7.30
C CYS A 95 -0.66 -11.34 7.38
N VAL A 96 -1.57 -10.85 6.53
CA VAL A 96 -2.05 -9.47 6.58
C VAL A 96 -2.77 -9.22 7.91
N ASN A 97 -3.67 -10.12 8.32
CA ASN A 97 -4.36 -10.02 9.61
C ASN A 97 -3.37 -10.03 10.76
N TRP A 98 -2.39 -10.96 10.75
CA TRP A 98 -1.36 -11.06 11.77
C TRP A 98 -0.50 -9.78 11.91
N ILE A 99 -0.14 -9.13 10.80
CA ILE A 99 0.61 -7.87 10.77
C ILE A 99 -0.27 -6.71 11.30
N THR A 100 -1.54 -6.68 10.90
CA THR A 100 -2.51 -5.63 11.29
C THR A 100 -2.80 -5.68 12.79
N GLU A 101 -3.09 -6.86 13.34
CA GLU A 101 -3.34 -7.07 14.78
C GLU A 101 -2.16 -6.62 15.67
N ARG A 102 -0.95 -6.62 15.13
CA ARG A 102 0.26 -6.17 15.83
C ARG A 102 0.59 -4.70 15.63
N GLY A 103 -0.29 -3.95 14.95
CA GLY A 103 -0.09 -2.53 14.67
C GLY A 103 1.12 -2.24 13.78
N LEU A 104 1.58 -3.23 12.99
CA LEU A 104 2.71 -3.06 12.08
C LEU A 104 2.30 -2.46 10.71
N LEU A 105 0.99 -2.40 10.44
CA LEU A 105 0.38 -1.59 9.38
C LEU A 105 -0.32 -0.41 10.02
N ASP A 106 0.06 0.79 9.62
CA ASP A 106 -0.55 2.06 10.02
C ASP A 106 -1.11 2.72 8.76
N GLU A 107 -2.32 2.32 8.39
CA GLU A 107 -2.98 2.80 7.17
C GLU A 107 -3.41 4.26 7.28
N GLU A 108 -3.76 4.74 8.48
CA GLU A 108 -4.10 6.15 8.73
C GLU A 108 -2.89 7.04 8.46
N ARG A 109 -1.76 6.70 9.07
CA ARG A 109 -0.49 7.42 8.84
C ARG A 109 -0.04 7.34 7.38
N TYR A 110 -0.24 6.20 6.72
CA TYR A 110 0.07 6.03 5.31
C TYR A 110 -0.83 6.89 4.44
N ALA A 111 -2.15 6.90 4.66
CA ALA A 111 -3.10 7.76 3.95
C ALA A 111 -2.76 9.25 4.14
N ALA A 112 -2.50 9.67 5.38
CA ALA A 112 -2.08 11.04 5.68
C ALA A 112 -0.76 11.43 4.99
N ALA A 113 0.20 10.52 4.89
CA ALA A 113 1.46 10.76 4.17
C ALA A 113 1.24 10.93 2.66
N ILE A 114 0.34 10.15 2.06
CA ILE A 114 -0.05 10.29 0.65
C ILE A 114 -0.71 11.65 0.42
N VAL A 115 -1.67 12.03 1.28
CA VAL A 115 -2.35 13.33 1.20
C VAL A 115 -1.35 14.46 1.28
N ARG A 116 -0.46 14.48 2.28
CA ARG A 116 0.60 15.51 2.40
C ARG A 116 1.47 15.59 1.16
N HIS A 117 1.94 14.44 0.66
CA HIS A 117 2.83 14.38 -0.50
C HIS A 117 2.19 14.97 -1.77
N TYR A 118 0.95 14.61 -2.06
CA TYR A 118 0.26 15.08 -3.27
C TYR A 118 -0.27 16.51 -3.12
N SER A 119 -0.72 16.92 -1.92
CA SER A 119 -1.07 18.32 -1.63
C SER A 119 0.14 19.23 -1.79
N ALA A 120 1.33 18.82 -1.33
CA ALA A 120 2.57 19.58 -1.54
C ALA A 120 2.90 19.79 -3.03
N LYS A 121 2.48 18.88 -3.91
CA LYS A 121 2.64 18.97 -5.37
C LYS A 121 1.53 19.80 -6.06
N GLY A 122 0.59 20.38 -5.31
CA GLY A 122 -0.51 21.18 -5.85
C GLY A 122 -1.56 20.34 -6.56
N TYR A 123 -1.91 19.18 -6.00
CA TYR A 123 -3.03 18.37 -6.48
C TYR A 123 -4.27 18.58 -5.60
N GLY A 124 -5.45 18.65 -6.22
CA GLY A 124 -6.74 18.77 -5.55
C GLY A 124 -7.27 17.44 -5.01
N ALA A 125 -8.34 17.52 -4.21
CA ALA A 125 -8.94 16.37 -3.51
C ALA A 125 -9.30 15.20 -4.42
N GLY A 126 -9.80 15.46 -5.63
CA GLY A 126 -10.15 14.42 -6.60
C GLY A 126 -8.94 13.55 -7.00
N ARG A 127 -7.76 14.17 -7.18
CA ARG A 127 -6.52 13.44 -7.49
C ARG A 127 -6.00 12.67 -6.28
N LEU A 128 -6.07 13.26 -5.09
CA LEU A 128 -5.68 12.58 -3.85
C LEU A 128 -6.53 11.33 -3.61
N ARG A 129 -7.85 11.44 -3.80
CA ARG A 129 -8.77 10.30 -3.68
C ARG A 129 -8.41 9.18 -4.64
N GLN A 130 -8.08 9.48 -5.90
CA GLN A 130 -7.61 8.50 -6.87
C GLN A 130 -6.31 7.80 -6.43
N GLU A 131 -5.37 8.54 -5.88
CA GLU A 131 -4.09 7.99 -5.42
C GLU A 131 -4.25 7.10 -4.18
N LEU A 132 -5.14 7.45 -3.25
CA LEU A 132 -5.50 6.62 -2.10
C LEU A 132 -6.22 5.34 -2.55
N GLN A 133 -7.19 5.46 -3.46
CA GLN A 133 -7.93 4.33 -4.00
C GLN A 133 -7.03 3.32 -4.74
N LYS A 134 -6.07 3.79 -5.54
CA LYS A 134 -5.08 2.95 -6.21
C LYS A 134 -4.25 2.10 -5.24
N ARG A 135 -4.02 2.63 -4.04
CA ARG A 135 -3.27 1.94 -2.98
C ARG A 135 -4.16 1.07 -2.10
N GLY A 136 -5.47 1.06 -2.37
CA GLY A 136 -6.43 0.23 -1.68
C GLY A 136 -6.75 0.69 -0.27
N ILE A 137 -6.57 1.98 0.02
CA ILE A 137 -7.04 2.59 1.26
C ILE A 137 -8.58 2.51 1.30
N SER A 138 -9.15 2.19 2.45
CA SER A 138 -10.60 2.10 2.63
C SER A 138 -11.27 3.47 2.42
N ARG A 139 -12.58 3.47 2.13
CA ARG A 139 -13.31 4.71 1.89
C ARG A 139 -13.35 5.60 3.12
N GLU A 140 -13.53 4.99 4.28
CA GLU A 140 -13.59 5.66 5.58
C GLU A 140 -12.27 6.40 5.85
N LEU A 141 -11.14 5.70 5.73
CA LEU A 141 -9.81 6.29 5.90
C LEU A 141 -9.46 7.32 4.81
N MET A 142 -9.99 7.15 3.59
CA MET A 142 -9.83 8.16 2.54
C MET A 142 -10.53 9.47 2.90
N ASP A 143 -11.78 9.37 3.37
CA ASP A 143 -12.59 10.54 3.70
C ASP A 143 -11.96 11.26 4.92
N GLU A 144 -11.58 10.53 5.96
CA GLU A 144 -10.88 11.07 7.13
C GLU A 144 -9.56 11.76 6.77
N ALA A 145 -8.71 11.12 5.96
CA ALA A 145 -7.44 11.69 5.53
C ALA A 145 -7.62 12.95 4.66
N LEU A 146 -8.70 13.01 3.87
CA LEU A 146 -9.01 14.17 3.02
C LEU A 146 -9.63 15.31 3.82
N ASP A 147 -10.42 15.03 4.86
CA ASP A 147 -11.00 16.05 5.74
C ASP A 147 -9.90 16.76 6.55
N GLY A 148 -8.86 16.05 6.95
CA GLY A 148 -7.65 16.61 7.59
C GLY A 148 -6.71 17.36 6.64
N ARG A 149 -7.05 17.49 5.36
CA ARG A 149 -6.22 18.19 4.36
C ARG A 149 -6.15 19.70 4.64
N PRO A 150 -4.95 20.29 4.69
CA PRO A 150 -4.84 21.74 4.64
C PRO A 150 -5.52 22.29 3.37
N GLN A 151 -6.51 23.14 3.52
CA GLN A 151 -7.08 23.87 2.37
C GLN A 151 -6.09 24.97 1.96
N ASP A 152 -5.06 24.57 1.24
CA ASP A 152 -4.00 25.45 0.77
C ASP A 152 -4.47 26.19 -0.50
N THR A 153 -5.31 27.21 -0.28
CA THR A 153 -5.78 28.08 -1.36
C THR A 153 -4.63 28.87 -1.97
N GLU A 154 -3.59 29.19 -1.19
CA GLU A 154 -2.43 29.96 -1.67
C GLU A 154 -1.69 29.26 -2.81
N LYS A 155 -1.51 27.93 -2.73
CA LYS A 155 -0.87 27.18 -3.82
C LYS A 155 -1.71 27.15 -5.09
N LEU A 156 -3.03 27.04 -4.95
CA LEU A 156 -3.94 27.09 -6.08
C LEU A 156 -3.91 28.48 -6.71
N ASP A 157 -3.99 29.53 -5.91
CA ASP A 157 -3.97 30.91 -6.35
C ASP A 157 -2.63 31.27 -7.02
N SER A 158 -1.50 30.89 -6.42
CA SER A 158 -0.18 31.03 -7.03
C SER A 158 -0.05 30.29 -8.37
N PHE A 159 -0.65 29.08 -8.48
CA PHE A 159 -0.66 28.34 -9.72
C PHE A 159 -1.48 29.03 -10.80
N VAL A 160 -2.62 29.64 -10.44
CA VAL A 160 -3.48 30.42 -11.33
C VAL A 160 -2.76 31.69 -11.77
N ALA A 161 -2.25 32.49 -10.83
CA ALA A 161 -1.54 33.76 -11.11
C ALA A 161 -0.34 33.56 -12.04
N ALA A 162 0.43 32.48 -11.85
CA ALA A 162 1.58 32.19 -12.70
C ALA A 162 1.21 31.85 -14.16
N ARG A 163 -0.06 31.51 -14.47
CA ARG A 163 -0.51 31.01 -15.78
C ARG A 163 -1.59 31.84 -16.44
N LEU A 164 -2.35 32.59 -15.69
CA LEU A 164 -3.41 33.46 -16.16
C LEU A 164 -2.91 34.91 -16.12
N LYS A 165 -2.47 35.40 -17.26
CA LYS A 165 -2.01 36.79 -17.41
C LYS A 165 -3.15 37.79 -17.66
N ASP A 166 -4.19 37.32 -18.32
CA ASP A 166 -5.39 38.07 -18.65
C ASP A 166 -6.62 37.25 -18.26
N PRO A 167 -7.35 37.69 -17.21
CA PRO A 167 -8.58 37.00 -16.77
C PRO A 167 -9.75 37.15 -17.74
N ASP A 168 -9.70 38.05 -18.72
CA ASP A 168 -10.74 38.24 -19.73
C ASP A 168 -10.52 37.36 -20.99
N ASP A 169 -9.32 36.78 -21.14
CA ASP A 169 -9.07 35.77 -22.17
C ASP A 169 -9.82 34.45 -21.86
N ARG A 170 -10.99 34.31 -22.48
CA ARG A 170 -11.86 33.13 -22.31
C ARG A 170 -11.18 31.82 -22.67
N ASP A 171 -10.27 31.81 -23.64
CA ASP A 171 -9.56 30.60 -24.05
C ASP A 171 -8.49 30.23 -23.05
N ALA A 172 -7.75 31.18 -22.51
CA ALA A 172 -6.78 30.94 -21.42
C ALA A 172 -7.49 30.43 -20.16
N VAL A 173 -8.59 31.05 -19.75
CA VAL A 173 -9.41 30.62 -18.61
C VAL A 173 -9.92 29.19 -18.81
N ARG A 174 -10.44 28.86 -20.00
CA ARG A 174 -10.93 27.52 -20.32
C ARG A 174 -9.81 26.47 -20.25
N LYS A 175 -8.65 26.74 -20.84
CA LYS A 175 -7.48 25.83 -20.82
C LYS A 175 -6.95 25.62 -19.41
N LEU A 176 -6.87 26.69 -18.61
CA LEU A 176 -6.42 26.62 -17.22
C LEU A 176 -7.41 25.85 -16.35
N SER A 177 -8.71 26.10 -16.48
CA SER A 177 -9.77 25.35 -15.78
C SER A 177 -9.69 23.86 -16.07
N ALA A 178 -9.51 23.46 -17.33
CA ALA A 178 -9.34 22.07 -17.71
C ALA A 178 -8.05 21.46 -17.10
N ALA A 179 -6.97 22.21 -17.00
CA ALA A 179 -5.73 21.76 -16.38
C ALA A 179 -5.89 21.55 -14.87
N LEU A 180 -6.60 22.46 -14.19
CA LEU A 180 -6.90 22.37 -12.76
C LEU A 180 -7.85 21.18 -12.48
N TYR A 181 -8.86 20.99 -13.32
CA TYR A 181 -9.75 19.83 -13.21
C TYR A 181 -8.98 18.51 -13.31
N ARG A 182 -8.06 18.38 -14.27
CA ARG A 182 -7.18 17.21 -14.39
C ARG A 182 -6.25 17.03 -13.17
N ARG A 183 -5.93 18.10 -12.47
CA ARG A 183 -5.20 18.06 -11.18
C ARG A 183 -6.08 17.66 -10.00
N GLY A 184 -7.40 17.51 -10.20
CA GLY A 184 -8.33 17.04 -9.19
C GLY A 184 -8.94 18.14 -8.33
N TYR A 185 -8.89 19.40 -8.76
CA TYR A 185 -9.62 20.49 -8.12
C TYR A 185 -11.11 20.42 -8.53
N SER A 186 -11.99 20.75 -7.59
CA SER A 186 -13.42 20.85 -7.84
C SER A 186 -13.76 22.09 -8.67
N ALA A 187 -14.95 22.08 -9.30
CA ALA A 187 -15.43 23.24 -10.04
C ALA A 187 -15.57 24.49 -9.15
N GLU A 188 -15.88 24.31 -7.88
CA GLU A 188 -15.99 25.38 -6.89
C GLU A 188 -14.63 25.98 -6.56
N GLU A 189 -13.64 25.14 -6.25
CA GLU A 189 -12.26 25.58 -6.01
C GLU A 189 -11.69 26.35 -7.20
N ILE A 190 -11.94 25.84 -8.44
CA ILE A 190 -11.49 26.49 -9.68
C ILE A 190 -12.16 27.85 -9.86
N ARG A 191 -13.48 27.94 -9.71
CA ARG A 191 -14.21 29.20 -9.82
C ARG A 191 -13.74 30.23 -8.80
N GLY A 192 -13.54 29.79 -7.53
CA GLY A 192 -13.05 30.66 -6.48
C GLY A 192 -11.64 31.22 -6.75
N ALA A 193 -10.73 30.37 -7.23
CA ALA A 193 -9.37 30.80 -7.58
C ALA A 193 -9.35 31.78 -8.78
N LEU A 194 -10.15 31.50 -9.81
CA LEU A 194 -10.28 32.41 -10.96
C LEU A 194 -10.90 33.76 -10.58
N ALA A 195 -11.91 33.76 -9.69
CA ALA A 195 -12.51 34.99 -9.18
C ALA A 195 -11.50 35.85 -8.39
N ARG A 196 -10.69 35.22 -7.55
CA ARG A 196 -9.63 35.94 -6.81
C ARG A 196 -8.55 36.48 -7.74
N ALA A 197 -8.15 35.71 -8.76
CA ALA A 197 -7.20 36.17 -9.76
C ALA A 197 -7.72 37.41 -10.55
N ARG A 198 -9.01 37.41 -10.89
CA ARG A 198 -9.65 38.57 -11.55
C ARG A 198 -9.69 39.76 -10.65
N ALA A 199 -10.11 39.62 -9.39
CA ALA A 199 -10.14 40.71 -8.43
C ALA A 199 -8.76 41.33 -8.19
N ALA A 200 -7.69 40.53 -8.20
CA ALA A 200 -6.31 41.04 -8.09
C ALA A 200 -5.89 41.81 -9.33
N TYR A 201 -6.28 41.36 -10.53
CA TYR A 201 -5.99 42.06 -11.80
C TYR A 201 -6.69 43.44 -11.88
N ASP A 202 -7.99 43.47 -11.53
CA ASP A 202 -8.77 44.73 -11.50
C ASP A 202 -8.24 45.77 -10.49
N TYR A 203 -7.43 45.31 -9.49
CA TYR A 203 -6.82 46.21 -8.47
C TYR A 203 -5.47 46.78 -8.89
N GLU A 204 -4.80 46.16 -9.86
CA GLU A 204 -3.49 46.59 -10.39
C GLU A 204 -3.61 47.51 -11.61
N GLU A 205 -4.79 47.64 -12.22
CA GLU A 205 -5.13 48.64 -13.26
C GLU A 205 -5.66 49.95 -12.65
#